data_6d77b1768c5ed52ddbfe121945038a52
#
_entry.id   6d77b1768c5ed52ddbfe121945038a52
#
_cell.length_a   1.000
_cell.length_b   1.000
_cell.length_c   1.000
_cell.angle_alpha   90.00
_cell.angle_beta   90.00
_cell.angle_gamma   90.00
#
_symmetry.space_group_name_H-M   'P 1'
#
loop_
_entity.id
_entity.type
_entity.pdbx_description
1 polymer ?
#
loop_
_entity_poly.entity_id
_entity_poly.type
_entity_poly.pdbx_seq_one_letter_code
_entity_poly.pdbx_strand_id
1 'polypeptide(L)'
;MNCGTRNERIRLAIAGVGNCAGSLLEGIAYYRERDETPGLLFPLLGGYAVNDIEVVAAYDVARDKVGCPLSEAIHQPPNNFVRIADVTVSERTVVMRGPSLDGNPAHLARFVPESPISPVDVAATLRDSRAQVLVNLLPTGSLEASAFYAQAAIAAGCAFVNCIPTVLAQRPDIQEAFRNKRLPLLGDDIKSQLGTTILHRTLLQMLLLRGARLIRSSQINVGGNTDFANFVYRGETKLASKRKSMATLVREAESHVGHHYDVTRGAYKHAFIDIEAAAFAGSPVKMSMRLESDDKPNSAGSVVDLVRIAKTALDRGVGGIVGEACAFYMKSPPVEMDEIEALHRLKEIWVKPTARDMQSASSG
;
A
#
# COMPACT_ATOMS: atom_id res chain seq x y z
N MET A 1 -1.57 -30.35 -9.67
CA MET A 1 -1.78 -29.80 -11.00
C MET A 1 -0.80 -28.64 -11.14
N ASN A 2 0.30 -28.84 -11.91
CA ASN A 2 1.26 -27.75 -12.20
C ASN A 2 0.55 -26.74 -13.11
N CYS A 3 0.05 -25.66 -12.52
CA CYS A 3 -0.34 -24.49 -13.27
C CYS A 3 0.98 -23.84 -13.69
N GLY A 4 1.28 -23.84 -14.99
CA GLY A 4 2.52 -23.29 -15.53
C GLY A 4 2.69 -21.84 -15.09
N THR A 5 3.69 -21.59 -14.26
CA THR A 5 4.10 -20.24 -13.90
C THR A 5 4.58 -19.53 -15.17
N ARG A 6 4.04 -18.34 -15.45
CA ARG A 6 4.62 -17.46 -16.47
C ARG A 6 6.10 -17.26 -16.14
N ASN A 7 6.96 -17.45 -17.14
CA ASN A 7 8.42 -17.36 -16.96
C ASN A 7 8.93 -15.91 -16.89
N GLU A 8 8.03 -14.92 -16.81
CA GLU A 8 8.37 -13.50 -16.76
C GLU A 8 8.21 -12.95 -15.34
N ARG A 9 9.30 -12.39 -14.80
CA ARG A 9 9.29 -11.69 -13.53
C ARG A 9 8.58 -10.34 -13.63
N ILE A 10 7.96 -9.91 -12.53
CA ILE A 10 7.40 -8.56 -12.40
C ILE A 10 8.53 -7.62 -11.98
N ARG A 11 8.90 -6.69 -12.83
CA ARG A 11 9.97 -5.71 -12.58
C ARG A 11 9.40 -4.52 -11.84
N LEU A 12 9.62 -4.53 -10.52
CA LEU A 12 9.09 -3.54 -9.58
C LEU A 12 10.08 -2.41 -9.34
N ALA A 13 9.60 -1.16 -9.40
CA ALA A 13 10.30 0.01 -8.88
C ALA A 13 9.63 0.53 -7.61
N ILE A 14 10.40 1.09 -6.67
CA ILE A 14 9.91 1.58 -5.38
C ILE A 14 10.35 3.04 -5.19
N ALA A 15 9.41 3.94 -4.92
CA ALA A 15 9.65 5.29 -4.44
C ALA A 15 9.43 5.35 -2.93
N GLY A 16 10.50 5.60 -2.17
CA GLY A 16 10.52 5.59 -0.71
C GLY A 16 10.99 4.26 -0.12
N VAL A 17 12.26 4.20 0.32
CA VAL A 17 12.90 3.01 0.93
C VAL A 17 12.75 3.09 2.46
N GLY A 18 11.49 3.24 2.91
CA GLY A 18 11.13 3.28 4.32
C GLY A 18 10.77 1.90 4.88
N ASN A 19 10.10 1.91 6.05
CA ASN A 19 9.63 0.72 6.75
C ASN A 19 8.76 -0.21 5.89
N CYS A 20 7.85 0.35 5.08
CA CYS A 20 6.96 -0.44 4.21
C CYS A 20 7.74 -1.16 3.11
N ALA A 21 8.75 -0.49 2.52
CA ALA A 21 9.64 -1.12 1.54
C ALA A 21 10.45 -2.24 2.19
N GLY A 22 10.98 -2.04 3.40
CA GLY A 22 11.70 -3.07 4.16
C GLY A 22 10.84 -4.32 4.39
N SER A 23 9.64 -4.15 4.93
CA SER A 23 8.71 -5.26 5.14
C SER A 23 8.29 -5.95 3.84
N LEU A 24 8.16 -5.20 2.73
CA LEU A 24 7.85 -5.78 1.41
C LEU A 24 9.00 -6.67 0.91
N LEU A 25 10.24 -6.20 0.99
CA LEU A 25 11.39 -6.98 0.54
C LEU A 25 11.60 -8.23 1.39
N GLU A 26 11.55 -8.09 2.72
CA GLU A 26 11.67 -9.25 3.62
C GLU A 26 10.50 -10.22 3.46
N GLY A 27 9.29 -9.73 3.21
CA GLY A 27 8.13 -10.58 2.90
C GLY A 27 8.32 -11.37 1.60
N ILE A 28 8.81 -10.75 0.54
CA ILE A 28 9.15 -11.44 -0.72
C ILE A 28 10.24 -12.49 -0.46
N ALA A 29 11.30 -12.15 0.29
CA ALA A 29 12.36 -13.09 0.64
C ALA A 29 11.84 -14.27 1.47
N TYR A 30 10.94 -14.02 2.42
CA TYR A 30 10.30 -15.04 3.25
C TYR A 30 9.60 -16.13 2.42
N TYR A 31 8.88 -15.73 1.36
CA TYR A 31 8.15 -16.67 0.53
C TYR A 31 9.04 -17.39 -0.51
N ARG A 32 10.22 -16.88 -0.83
CA ARG A 32 11.16 -17.56 -1.77
C ARG A 32 11.64 -18.91 -1.29
N GLU A 33 11.70 -19.08 0.03
CA GLU A 33 12.21 -20.30 0.67
C GLU A 33 11.09 -21.25 1.15
N ARG A 34 9.84 -20.98 0.74
CA ARG A 34 8.66 -21.70 1.23
C ARG A 34 7.71 -22.07 0.12
N ASP A 35 7.15 -23.28 0.21
CA ASP A 35 6.09 -23.73 -0.69
C ASP A 35 4.72 -23.18 -0.28
N GLU A 36 4.53 -22.93 1.01
CA GLU A 36 3.30 -22.34 1.55
C GLU A 36 3.37 -20.82 1.60
N THR A 37 2.21 -20.18 1.41
CA THR A 37 2.09 -18.71 1.39
C THR A 37 1.13 -18.22 2.49
N PRO A 38 1.40 -18.51 3.79
CA PRO A 38 0.53 -18.07 4.88
C PRO A 38 0.47 -16.53 4.90
N GLY A 39 -0.74 -16.00 5.07
CA GLY A 39 -0.95 -14.54 5.11
C GLY A 39 -1.10 -13.88 3.74
N LEU A 40 -0.93 -14.57 2.61
CA LEU A 40 -1.34 -14.07 1.30
C LEU A 40 -2.79 -14.44 1.01
N LEU A 41 -3.61 -13.47 0.61
CA LEU A 41 -5.00 -13.72 0.23
C LEU A 41 -5.10 -14.59 -1.02
N PHE A 42 -4.17 -14.41 -1.94
CA PHE A 42 -4.07 -15.17 -3.19
C PHE A 42 -2.65 -15.71 -3.37
N PRO A 43 -2.42 -17.02 -3.29
CA PRO A 43 -1.12 -17.63 -3.64
C PRO A 43 -0.69 -17.29 -5.06
N LEU A 44 -1.62 -17.36 -6.02
CA LEU A 44 -1.45 -16.93 -7.40
C LEU A 44 -2.48 -15.84 -7.74
N LEU A 45 -2.05 -14.80 -8.45
CA LEU A 45 -2.91 -13.72 -8.93
C LEU A 45 -2.51 -13.36 -10.36
N GLY A 46 -3.44 -13.50 -11.31
CA GLY A 46 -3.16 -13.30 -12.74
C GLY A 46 -2.08 -14.21 -13.31
N GLY A 47 -1.80 -15.34 -12.66
CA GLY A 47 -0.72 -16.26 -13.01
C GLY A 47 0.63 -15.92 -12.37
N TYR A 48 0.70 -14.89 -11.54
CA TYR A 48 1.92 -14.48 -10.83
C TYR A 48 1.91 -14.92 -9.36
N ALA A 49 3.00 -15.54 -8.93
CA ALA A 49 3.32 -15.78 -7.52
C ALA A 49 4.05 -14.57 -6.90
N VAL A 50 4.20 -14.53 -5.59
CA VAL A 50 4.99 -13.51 -4.90
C VAL A 50 6.47 -13.55 -5.32
N ASN A 51 6.97 -14.74 -5.61
CA ASN A 51 8.37 -14.98 -6.02
C ASN A 51 8.70 -14.46 -7.43
N ASP A 52 7.67 -14.10 -8.21
CA ASP A 52 7.86 -13.49 -9.53
C ASP A 52 8.17 -11.99 -9.42
N ILE A 53 8.04 -11.39 -8.23
CA ILE A 53 8.35 -9.97 -8.02
C ILE A 53 9.86 -9.79 -7.85
N GLU A 54 10.44 -8.95 -8.70
CA GLU A 54 11.86 -8.55 -8.66
C GLU A 54 11.95 -7.02 -8.57
N VAL A 55 12.60 -6.51 -7.50
CA VAL A 55 12.83 -5.07 -7.38
C VAL A 55 14.04 -4.69 -8.22
N VAL A 56 13.80 -3.82 -9.22
CA VAL A 56 14.81 -3.43 -10.22
C VAL A 56 15.26 -1.97 -10.11
N ALA A 57 14.52 -1.14 -9.38
CA ALA A 57 14.86 0.25 -9.10
C ALA A 57 14.29 0.67 -7.75
N ALA A 58 15.02 1.50 -7.01
CA ALA A 58 14.56 2.07 -5.74
C ALA A 58 15.06 3.49 -5.59
N TYR A 59 14.21 4.37 -5.08
CA TYR A 59 14.49 5.79 -4.93
C TYR A 59 14.26 6.23 -3.48
N ASP A 60 15.21 6.97 -2.94
CA ASP A 60 15.08 7.60 -1.62
C ASP A 60 15.83 8.95 -1.63
N VAL A 61 15.66 9.74 -0.57
CA VAL A 61 16.36 11.02 -0.37
C VAL A 61 17.38 10.96 0.76
N ALA A 62 17.31 9.94 1.62
CA ALA A 62 18.11 9.80 2.83
C ALA A 62 19.59 9.57 2.51
N ARG A 63 20.47 10.32 3.21
CA ARG A 63 21.93 10.23 3.06
C ARG A 63 22.45 8.82 3.28
N ASP A 64 21.95 8.16 4.31
CA ASP A 64 22.45 6.85 4.75
C ASP A 64 21.90 5.69 3.88
N LYS A 65 21.00 5.98 2.94
CA LYS A 65 20.38 4.98 2.04
C LYS A 65 20.84 5.13 0.59
N VAL A 66 20.96 6.38 0.11
CA VAL A 66 21.34 6.66 -1.29
C VAL A 66 22.76 6.16 -1.55
N GLY A 67 22.91 5.33 -2.59
CA GLY A 67 24.18 4.69 -2.96
C GLY A 67 24.42 3.34 -2.29
N CYS A 68 23.59 2.94 -1.31
CA CYS A 68 23.68 1.64 -0.67
C CYS A 68 22.93 0.56 -1.45
N PRO A 69 23.34 -0.71 -1.38
CA PRO A 69 22.51 -1.83 -1.80
C PRO A 69 21.14 -1.79 -1.11
N LEU A 70 20.08 -2.10 -1.84
CA LEU A 70 18.71 -2.01 -1.32
C LEU A 70 18.51 -2.90 -0.08
N SER A 71 19.10 -4.09 -0.06
CA SER A 71 19.08 -5.03 1.08
C SER A 71 19.69 -4.46 2.37
N GLU A 72 20.62 -3.52 2.26
CA GLU A 72 21.22 -2.81 3.40
C GLU A 72 20.43 -1.54 3.74
N ALA A 73 20.00 -0.80 2.70
CA ALA A 73 19.32 0.48 2.84
C ALA A 73 18.00 0.36 3.62
N ILE A 74 17.26 -0.75 3.47
CA ILE A 74 16.01 -0.99 4.21
C ILE A 74 16.21 -1.07 5.73
N HIS A 75 17.43 -1.33 6.20
CA HIS A 75 17.76 -1.42 7.62
C HIS A 75 18.43 -0.16 8.18
N GLN A 76 18.71 0.83 7.33
CA GLN A 76 19.28 2.09 7.78
C GLN A 76 18.27 2.92 8.57
N PRO A 77 18.72 3.65 9.60
CA PRO A 77 17.85 4.58 10.32
C PRO A 77 17.17 5.59 9.36
N PRO A 78 15.96 6.02 9.69
CA PRO A 78 15.15 5.74 10.89
C PRO A 78 14.23 4.51 10.77
N ASN A 79 14.51 3.58 9.88
CA ASN A 79 13.67 2.40 9.68
C ASN A 79 13.63 1.53 10.96
N ASN A 80 12.42 1.09 11.35
CA ASN A 80 12.17 0.34 12.57
C ASN A 80 10.96 -0.60 12.43
N PHE A 81 10.97 -1.48 11.46
CA PHE A 81 9.94 -2.52 11.30
C PHE A 81 10.38 -3.84 11.93
N VAL A 82 9.39 -4.71 12.22
CA VAL A 82 9.66 -6.05 12.73
C VAL A 82 10.31 -6.90 11.64
N ARG A 83 11.44 -7.53 11.97
CA ARG A 83 12.18 -8.40 11.05
C ARG A 83 11.37 -9.66 10.72
N ILE A 84 11.34 -10.03 9.46
CA ILE A 84 10.62 -11.18 8.92
C ILE A 84 11.59 -12.23 8.36
N ALA A 85 12.53 -11.79 7.54
CA ALA A 85 13.52 -12.64 6.90
C ALA A 85 14.75 -11.83 6.48
N ASP A 86 15.85 -12.51 6.25
CA ASP A 86 17.04 -11.88 5.67
C ASP A 86 16.87 -11.73 4.15
N VAL A 87 17.08 -10.51 3.67
CA VAL A 87 17.15 -10.24 2.22
C VAL A 87 18.52 -10.59 1.73
N THR A 88 18.63 -11.64 0.92
CA THR A 88 19.93 -12.10 0.41
C THR A 88 20.54 -11.10 -0.58
N VAL A 89 21.85 -10.99 -0.56
CA VAL A 89 22.70 -10.05 -1.33
C VAL A 89 22.58 -10.20 -2.86
N SER A 90 21.81 -11.17 -3.36
CA SER A 90 21.56 -11.35 -4.79
C SER A 90 20.75 -10.20 -5.43
N GLU A 91 20.14 -9.33 -4.63
CA GLU A 91 19.46 -8.13 -5.12
C GLU A 91 20.47 -6.99 -5.30
N ARG A 92 20.99 -6.87 -6.51
CA ARG A 92 22.01 -5.87 -6.89
C ARG A 92 21.45 -4.45 -7.06
N THR A 93 20.23 -4.21 -6.66
CA THR A 93 19.60 -2.89 -6.80
C THR A 93 20.19 -1.92 -5.78
N VAL A 94 20.81 -0.86 -6.26
CA VAL A 94 21.32 0.25 -5.46
C VAL A 94 20.27 1.33 -5.35
N VAL A 95 20.10 1.93 -4.18
CA VAL A 95 19.15 3.03 -3.97
C VAL A 95 19.63 4.29 -4.67
N MET A 96 18.85 4.80 -5.58
CA MET A 96 19.13 6.02 -6.34
C MET A 96 18.52 7.25 -5.63
N ARG A 97 19.17 8.41 -5.82
CA ARG A 97 18.68 9.68 -5.28
C ARG A 97 17.46 10.15 -6.08
N GLY A 98 16.27 10.11 -5.46
CA GLY A 98 15.07 10.73 -5.99
C GLY A 98 14.98 12.24 -5.68
N PRO A 99 14.06 13.01 -6.28
CA PRO A 99 13.83 14.40 -5.91
C PRO A 99 13.18 14.50 -4.52
N SER A 100 13.57 15.48 -3.72
CA SER A 100 13.00 15.68 -2.38
C SER A 100 11.61 16.30 -2.45
N LEU A 101 11.46 17.37 -3.21
CA LEU A 101 10.23 18.16 -3.29
C LEU A 101 9.63 18.36 -1.86
N ASP A 102 8.34 18.02 -1.68
CA ASP A 102 7.66 18.03 -0.38
C ASP A 102 7.78 16.70 0.40
N GLY A 103 8.56 15.72 -0.10
CA GLY A 103 8.71 14.39 0.50
C GLY A 103 9.49 14.36 1.81
N ASN A 104 10.36 15.34 2.05
CA ASN A 104 11.16 15.44 3.28
C ASN A 104 11.04 16.85 3.91
N PRO A 105 9.91 17.15 4.57
CA PRO A 105 9.70 18.46 5.21
C PRO A 105 10.63 18.67 6.40
N ALA A 106 10.80 19.93 6.83
CA ALA A 106 11.74 20.35 7.87
C ALA A 106 11.63 19.55 9.19
N HIS A 107 10.41 19.15 9.60
CA HIS A 107 10.21 18.35 10.81
C HIS A 107 10.70 16.90 10.68
N LEU A 108 10.80 16.37 9.45
CA LEU A 108 11.40 15.05 9.19
C LEU A 108 12.91 15.13 8.92
N ALA A 109 13.42 16.27 8.46
CA ALA A 109 14.84 16.43 8.10
C ALA A 109 15.80 16.06 9.25
N ARG A 110 15.37 16.21 10.52
CA ARG A 110 16.14 15.79 11.70
C ARG A 110 16.32 14.27 11.81
N PHE A 111 15.36 13.50 11.28
CA PHE A 111 15.41 12.03 11.29
C PHE A 111 15.96 11.47 9.97
N VAL A 112 15.82 12.24 8.89
CA VAL A 112 16.16 11.86 7.53
C VAL A 112 17.04 12.96 6.91
N PRO A 113 18.34 13.05 7.28
CA PRO A 113 19.27 13.94 6.61
C PRO A 113 19.35 13.59 5.12
N GLU A 114 19.25 14.59 4.24
CA GLU A 114 19.28 14.35 2.80
C GLU A 114 20.67 14.06 2.27
N SER A 115 20.73 13.19 1.26
CA SER A 115 21.92 12.93 0.48
C SER A 115 22.34 14.17 -0.32
N PRO A 116 23.63 14.53 -0.36
CA PRO A 116 24.12 15.64 -1.20
C PRO A 116 24.21 15.26 -2.69
N ILE A 117 24.01 13.99 -3.05
CA ILE A 117 24.02 13.51 -4.43
C ILE A 117 22.86 14.15 -5.20
N SER A 118 23.07 14.55 -6.45
CA SER A 118 22.02 15.09 -7.31
C SER A 118 20.95 14.03 -7.64
N PRO A 119 19.67 14.39 -7.71
CA PRO A 119 18.61 13.48 -8.13
C PRO A 119 18.87 12.94 -9.53
N VAL A 120 18.53 11.65 -9.74
CA VAL A 120 18.59 11.02 -11.06
C VAL A 120 17.38 11.42 -11.92
N ASP A 121 17.48 11.25 -13.23
CA ASP A 121 16.29 11.23 -14.11
C ASP A 121 15.51 9.94 -13.84
N VAL A 122 14.46 10.04 -13.04
CA VAL A 122 13.64 8.90 -12.62
C VAL A 122 12.99 8.21 -13.83
N ALA A 123 12.50 8.98 -14.81
CA ALA A 123 11.88 8.39 -15.98
C ALA A 123 12.89 7.61 -16.86
N ALA A 124 14.10 8.12 -17.00
CA ALA A 124 15.18 7.40 -17.71
C ALA A 124 15.56 6.12 -16.96
N THR A 125 15.81 6.20 -15.64
CA THR A 125 16.19 5.02 -14.84
C THR A 125 15.09 3.96 -14.76
N LEU A 126 13.81 4.34 -14.77
CA LEU A 126 12.69 3.39 -14.89
C LEU A 126 12.72 2.66 -16.25
N ARG A 127 12.98 3.38 -17.35
CA ARG A 127 13.13 2.74 -18.70
C ARG A 127 14.34 1.81 -18.76
N ASP A 128 15.49 2.28 -18.29
CA ASP A 128 16.75 1.51 -18.33
C ASP A 128 16.65 0.24 -17.49
N SER A 129 16.02 0.33 -16.32
CA SER A 129 15.72 -0.83 -15.48
C SER A 129 14.56 -1.67 -16.01
N ARG A 130 13.89 -1.28 -17.09
CA ARG A 130 12.68 -1.92 -17.64
C ARG A 130 11.63 -2.16 -16.53
N ALA A 131 11.45 -1.21 -15.63
CA ALA A 131 10.42 -1.28 -14.61
C ALA A 131 9.03 -1.35 -15.26
N GLN A 132 8.15 -2.18 -14.71
CA GLN A 132 6.78 -2.37 -15.19
C GLN A 132 5.76 -1.75 -14.23
N VAL A 133 6.06 -1.77 -12.94
CA VAL A 133 5.21 -1.22 -11.89
C VAL A 133 6.06 -0.32 -11.01
N LEU A 134 5.59 0.89 -10.73
CA LEU A 134 6.17 1.80 -9.74
C LEU A 134 5.20 1.91 -8.55
N VAL A 135 5.68 1.54 -7.36
CA VAL A 135 4.93 1.69 -6.10
C VAL A 135 5.40 2.92 -5.35
N ASN A 136 4.46 3.77 -4.94
CA ASN A 136 4.69 4.95 -4.13
C ASN A 136 4.50 4.63 -2.65
N LEU A 137 5.60 4.64 -1.88
CA LEU A 137 5.69 4.42 -0.43
C LEU A 137 6.31 5.65 0.28
N LEU A 138 6.18 6.83 -0.30
CA LEU A 138 6.69 8.08 0.27
C LEU A 138 6.00 8.42 1.61
N PRO A 139 6.56 9.32 2.41
CA PRO A 139 5.92 9.79 3.64
C PRO A 139 4.56 10.44 3.37
N THR A 140 3.63 10.27 4.32
CA THR A 140 2.31 10.92 4.29
C THR A 140 2.42 12.42 4.04
N GLY A 141 1.62 12.96 3.13
CA GLY A 141 1.58 14.38 2.77
C GLY A 141 2.58 14.80 1.68
N SER A 142 3.26 13.86 1.02
CA SER A 142 4.15 14.09 -0.12
C SER A 142 3.35 14.25 -1.42
N LEU A 143 2.65 15.37 -1.60
CA LEU A 143 1.77 15.58 -2.75
C LEU A 143 2.55 15.84 -4.04
N GLU A 144 3.50 16.76 -4.00
CA GLU A 144 4.31 17.13 -5.17
C GLU A 144 5.22 15.99 -5.61
N ALA A 145 5.89 15.33 -4.64
CA ALA A 145 6.74 14.19 -4.93
C ALA A 145 5.94 13.02 -5.52
N SER A 146 4.74 12.74 -4.98
CA SER A 146 3.87 11.68 -5.53
C SER A 146 3.41 11.98 -6.95
N ALA A 147 3.03 13.23 -7.24
CA ALA A 147 2.66 13.65 -8.59
C ALA A 147 3.85 13.53 -9.56
N PHE A 148 5.06 13.90 -9.12
CA PHE A 148 6.29 13.72 -9.90
C PHE A 148 6.52 12.25 -10.26
N TYR A 149 6.44 11.33 -9.29
CA TYR A 149 6.63 9.90 -9.57
C TYR A 149 5.53 9.32 -10.46
N ALA A 150 4.28 9.78 -10.35
CA ALA A 150 3.21 9.39 -11.26
C ALA A 150 3.51 9.84 -12.71
N GLN A 151 4.00 11.07 -12.90
CA GLN A 151 4.41 11.56 -14.23
C GLN A 151 5.63 10.79 -14.78
N ALA A 152 6.61 10.48 -13.93
CA ALA A 152 7.75 9.65 -14.32
C ALA A 152 7.32 8.24 -14.75
N ALA A 153 6.34 7.63 -14.05
CA ALA A 153 5.74 6.35 -14.42
C ALA A 153 5.07 6.41 -15.80
N ILE A 154 4.28 7.46 -16.06
CA ILE A 154 3.64 7.69 -17.38
C ILE A 154 4.71 7.81 -18.48
N ALA A 155 5.76 8.60 -18.23
CA ALA A 155 6.84 8.82 -19.20
C ALA A 155 7.68 7.57 -19.48
N ALA A 156 7.77 6.68 -18.49
CA ALA A 156 8.51 5.42 -18.60
C ALA A 156 7.65 4.24 -19.10
N GLY A 157 6.32 4.38 -19.14
CA GLY A 157 5.41 3.29 -19.51
C GLY A 157 5.14 2.30 -18.39
N CYS A 158 5.21 2.74 -17.11
CA CYS A 158 4.96 1.93 -15.93
C CYS A 158 3.52 2.07 -15.42
N ALA A 159 2.96 1.00 -14.89
CA ALA A 159 1.80 1.08 -14.00
C ALA A 159 2.19 1.82 -12.70
N PHE A 160 1.24 2.47 -12.05
CA PHE A 160 1.49 3.21 -10.82
C PHE A 160 0.54 2.80 -9.69
N VAL A 161 1.11 2.51 -8.52
CA VAL A 161 0.38 2.15 -7.31
C VAL A 161 0.66 3.19 -6.23
N ASN A 162 -0.33 4.01 -5.88
CA ASN A 162 -0.21 5.02 -4.84
C ASN A 162 -0.68 4.47 -3.49
N CYS A 163 0.27 4.10 -2.63
CA CYS A 163 -0.02 3.51 -1.32
C CYS A 163 -0.22 4.54 -0.21
N ILE A 164 0.06 5.83 -0.45
CA ILE A 164 -0.03 6.87 0.58
C ILE A 164 -1.34 7.69 0.46
N PRO A 165 -1.76 8.39 1.53
CA PRO A 165 -3.02 9.14 1.55
C PRO A 165 -2.95 10.48 0.77
N THR A 166 -2.30 10.46 -0.38
CA THR A 166 -2.22 11.59 -1.31
C THR A 166 -3.21 11.35 -2.44
N VAL A 167 -4.14 12.27 -2.66
CA VAL A 167 -5.19 12.13 -3.66
C VAL A 167 -4.60 12.30 -5.05
N LEU A 168 -4.29 11.20 -5.72
CA LEU A 168 -3.80 11.14 -7.10
C LEU A 168 -4.73 10.36 -8.01
N ALA A 169 -5.11 9.14 -7.60
CA ALA A 169 -5.95 8.28 -8.42
C ALA A 169 -7.38 8.83 -8.62
N GLN A 170 -7.81 9.80 -7.81
CA GLN A 170 -9.08 10.50 -7.97
C GLN A 170 -8.98 11.75 -8.87
N ARG A 171 -7.78 12.17 -9.28
CA ARG A 171 -7.59 13.34 -10.13
C ARG A 171 -7.90 13.01 -11.60
N PRO A 172 -8.85 13.74 -12.25
CA PRO A 172 -9.25 13.47 -13.63
C PRO A 172 -8.10 13.56 -14.63
N ASP A 173 -7.20 14.54 -14.48
CA ASP A 173 -6.04 14.76 -15.34
C ASP A 173 -5.06 13.57 -15.28
N ILE A 174 -4.81 13.04 -14.09
CA ILE A 174 -3.96 11.86 -13.88
C ILE A 174 -4.63 10.61 -14.45
N GLN A 175 -5.93 10.40 -14.16
CA GLN A 175 -6.68 9.25 -14.69
C GLN A 175 -6.66 9.23 -16.22
N GLU A 176 -6.89 10.38 -16.85
CA GLU A 176 -6.89 10.52 -18.31
C GLU A 176 -5.50 10.22 -18.88
N ALA A 177 -4.44 10.74 -18.28
CA ALA A 177 -3.07 10.51 -18.73
C ALA A 177 -2.70 9.01 -18.69
N PHE A 178 -3.04 8.30 -17.60
CA PHE A 178 -2.83 6.84 -17.51
C PHE A 178 -3.70 6.07 -18.50
N ARG A 179 -4.95 6.45 -18.68
CA ARG A 179 -5.87 5.82 -19.64
C ARG A 179 -5.36 5.98 -21.07
N ASN A 180 -4.93 7.18 -21.47
CA ASN A 180 -4.44 7.48 -22.81
C ASN A 180 -3.16 6.70 -23.15
N LYS A 181 -2.33 6.41 -22.15
CA LYS A 181 -1.13 5.57 -22.29
C LYS A 181 -1.39 4.08 -22.09
N ARG A 182 -2.62 3.67 -21.80
CA ARG A 182 -3.00 2.29 -21.45
C ARG A 182 -2.17 1.73 -20.29
N LEU A 183 -1.89 2.56 -19.29
CA LEU A 183 -1.16 2.18 -18.08
C LEU A 183 -2.13 2.04 -16.91
N PRO A 184 -2.04 0.99 -16.09
CA PRO A 184 -2.85 0.85 -14.89
C PRO A 184 -2.51 1.90 -13.83
N LEU A 185 -3.55 2.41 -13.15
CA LEU A 185 -3.45 3.31 -12.01
C LEU A 185 -4.25 2.75 -10.85
N LEU A 186 -3.60 2.56 -9.69
CA LEU A 186 -4.18 2.08 -8.44
C LEU A 186 -3.87 3.08 -7.31
N GLY A 187 -4.86 3.41 -6.51
CA GLY A 187 -4.75 4.36 -5.38
C GLY A 187 -6.12 4.66 -4.76
N ASP A 188 -6.20 5.39 -3.68
CA ASP A 188 -5.15 6.00 -2.86
C ASP A 188 -5.27 5.50 -1.41
N ASP A 189 -4.19 5.55 -0.65
CA ASP A 189 -4.10 5.16 0.77
C ASP A 189 -4.40 3.67 1.04
N ILE A 190 -3.35 2.86 1.01
CA ILE A 190 -3.47 1.40 1.17
C ILE A 190 -4.10 0.98 2.50
N LYS A 191 -5.00 0.00 2.46
CA LYS A 191 -5.48 -0.74 3.63
C LYS A 191 -4.47 -1.85 3.97
N SER A 192 -4.14 -2.01 5.26
CA SER A 192 -3.46 -3.21 5.74
C SER A 192 -4.39 -4.42 5.63
N GLN A 193 -3.87 -5.63 5.45
CA GLN A 193 -4.67 -6.86 5.37
C GLN A 193 -5.55 -7.06 6.61
N LEU A 194 -4.95 -6.94 7.80
CA LEU A 194 -5.67 -6.95 9.07
C LEU A 194 -5.22 -5.74 9.90
N GLY A 195 -5.86 -4.62 9.67
CA GLY A 195 -5.56 -3.37 10.37
C GLY A 195 -6.79 -2.79 11.04
N THR A 196 -6.59 -1.72 11.79
CA THR A 196 -7.65 -1.07 12.57
C THR A 196 -8.85 -0.65 11.72
N THR A 197 -8.63 -0.20 10.48
CA THR A 197 -9.72 0.22 9.59
C THR A 197 -10.63 -0.95 9.24
N ILE A 198 -10.05 -2.08 8.83
CA ILE A 198 -10.82 -3.28 8.47
C ILE A 198 -11.58 -3.80 9.68
N LEU A 199 -10.88 -3.97 10.82
CA LEU A 199 -11.49 -4.44 12.05
C LEU A 199 -12.67 -3.55 12.49
N HIS A 200 -12.45 -2.23 12.54
CA HIS A 200 -13.48 -1.28 12.94
C HIS A 200 -14.70 -1.32 12.01
N ARG A 201 -14.48 -1.29 10.69
CA ARG A 201 -15.56 -1.41 9.68
C ARG A 201 -16.35 -2.69 9.85
N THR A 202 -15.67 -3.83 10.03
CA THR A 202 -16.31 -5.14 10.21
C THR A 202 -17.22 -5.17 11.44
N LEU A 203 -16.77 -4.59 12.57
CA LEU A 203 -17.58 -4.50 13.78
C LEU A 203 -18.81 -3.61 13.58
N LEU A 204 -18.65 -2.45 12.94
CA LEU A 204 -19.77 -1.56 12.61
C LEU A 204 -20.76 -2.24 11.67
N GLN A 205 -20.28 -2.88 10.61
CA GLN A 205 -21.14 -3.62 9.66
C GLN A 205 -21.91 -4.75 10.35
N MET A 206 -21.24 -5.53 11.22
CA MET A 206 -21.88 -6.60 11.99
C MET A 206 -23.06 -6.06 12.82
N LEU A 207 -22.87 -4.96 13.54
CA LEU A 207 -23.92 -4.34 14.35
C LEU A 207 -25.08 -3.87 13.48
N LEU A 208 -24.81 -3.18 12.38
CA LEU A 208 -25.84 -2.69 11.44
C LEU A 208 -26.62 -3.83 10.78
N LEU A 209 -25.94 -4.90 10.34
CA LEU A 209 -26.57 -6.09 9.75
C LEU A 209 -27.47 -6.84 10.76
N ARG A 210 -27.20 -6.68 12.06
CA ARG A 210 -28.05 -7.25 13.13
C ARG A 210 -29.16 -6.29 13.61
N GLY A 211 -29.35 -5.15 12.93
CA GLY A 211 -30.38 -4.18 13.24
C GLY A 211 -30.09 -3.28 14.43
N ALA A 212 -28.84 -3.26 14.94
CA ALA A 212 -28.46 -2.34 15.99
C ALA A 212 -28.29 -0.92 15.43
N ARG A 213 -28.72 0.08 16.20
CA ARG A 213 -28.50 1.50 15.90
C ARG A 213 -27.20 1.96 16.56
N LEU A 214 -26.25 2.42 15.76
CA LEU A 214 -25.01 3.00 16.30
C LEU A 214 -25.30 4.31 17.03
N ILE A 215 -24.67 4.48 18.19
CA ILE A 215 -24.76 5.69 19.02
C ILE A 215 -23.43 6.45 18.93
N ARG A 216 -22.33 5.77 19.23
CA ARG A 216 -20.99 6.35 19.24
C ARG A 216 -19.95 5.34 18.76
N SER A 217 -18.91 5.86 18.11
CA SER A 217 -17.77 5.08 17.66
C SER A 217 -16.49 5.88 17.80
N SER A 218 -15.46 5.33 18.44
CA SER A 218 -14.16 5.97 18.52
C SER A 218 -13.03 5.02 18.15
N GLN A 219 -11.96 5.58 17.57
CA GLN A 219 -10.74 4.87 17.25
C GLN A 219 -9.53 5.74 17.57
N ILE A 220 -8.69 5.30 18.49
CA ILE A 220 -7.42 5.95 18.81
C ILE A 220 -6.28 5.04 18.40
N ASN A 221 -5.31 5.57 17.64
CA ASN A 221 -4.13 4.86 17.19
C ASN A 221 -2.89 5.46 17.83
N VAL A 222 -2.04 4.63 18.41
CA VAL A 222 -0.78 5.04 19.04
C VAL A 222 0.37 4.28 18.38
N GLY A 223 1.45 4.98 18.00
CA GLY A 223 2.63 4.36 17.40
C GLY A 223 3.89 5.19 17.61
N GLY A 224 5.05 4.53 17.49
CA GLY A 224 6.36 5.12 17.81
C GLY A 224 7.30 5.30 16.62
N ASN A 225 6.86 5.03 15.40
CA ASN A 225 7.68 5.18 14.21
C ASN A 225 7.62 6.61 13.62
N THR A 226 8.47 6.88 12.63
CA THR A 226 8.54 8.20 11.97
C THR A 226 7.27 8.59 11.24
N ASP A 227 6.44 7.64 10.79
CA ASP A 227 5.13 7.94 10.18
C ASP A 227 4.18 8.56 11.22
N PHE A 228 4.15 8.02 12.45
CA PHE A 228 3.39 8.63 13.55
C PHE A 228 3.96 9.99 13.97
N ALA A 229 5.27 10.17 13.99
CA ALA A 229 5.88 11.48 14.22
C ALA A 229 5.48 12.48 13.13
N ASN A 230 5.38 12.04 11.86
CA ASN A 230 4.93 12.86 10.75
C ASN A 230 3.44 13.22 10.87
N PHE A 231 2.59 12.35 11.44
CA PHE A 231 1.16 12.63 11.64
C PHE A 231 0.90 13.81 12.58
N VAL A 232 1.82 14.12 13.49
CA VAL A 232 1.70 15.32 14.34
C VAL A 232 1.63 16.59 13.51
N TYR A 233 2.28 16.61 12.34
CA TYR A 233 2.39 17.79 11.47
C TYR A 233 1.56 17.67 10.18
N ARG A 234 1.37 16.46 9.65
CA ARG A 234 0.72 16.17 8.36
C ARG A 234 -0.42 15.15 8.45
N GLY A 235 -0.97 14.93 9.65
CA GLY A 235 -1.97 13.89 9.90
C GLY A 235 -3.35 14.16 9.30
N GLU A 236 -3.68 15.39 8.90
CA GLU A 236 -5.02 15.75 8.42
C GLU A 236 -5.48 14.91 7.22
N THR A 237 -4.62 14.67 6.24
CA THR A 237 -4.95 13.84 5.07
C THR A 237 -5.24 12.39 5.47
N LYS A 238 -4.48 11.84 6.41
CA LYS A 238 -4.68 10.48 6.95
C LYS A 238 -5.97 10.37 7.78
N LEU A 239 -6.27 11.39 8.59
CA LEU A 239 -7.53 11.47 9.35
C LEU A 239 -8.72 11.59 8.42
N ALA A 240 -8.65 12.44 7.41
CA ALA A 240 -9.69 12.61 6.40
C ALA A 240 -9.97 11.28 5.65
N SER A 241 -8.91 10.58 5.22
CA SER A 241 -9.02 9.28 4.56
C SER A 241 -9.70 8.24 5.47
N LYS A 242 -9.31 8.16 6.75
CA LYS A 242 -9.95 7.25 7.70
C LYS A 242 -11.41 7.60 8.00
N ARG A 243 -11.72 8.89 8.19
CA ARG A 243 -13.11 9.35 8.37
C ARG A 243 -13.96 9.01 7.16
N LYS A 244 -13.45 9.28 5.94
CA LYS A 244 -14.12 8.92 4.68
C LYS A 244 -14.42 7.43 4.61
N SER A 245 -13.46 6.57 4.95
CA SER A 245 -13.65 5.11 4.90
C SER A 245 -14.74 4.56 5.84
N MET A 246 -15.15 5.32 6.85
CA MET A 246 -16.21 4.93 7.81
C MET A 246 -17.50 5.73 7.65
N ALA A 247 -17.49 6.83 6.90
CA ALA A 247 -18.60 7.78 6.84
C ALA A 247 -19.94 7.14 6.48
N THR A 248 -19.95 6.18 5.54
CA THR A 248 -21.16 5.45 5.12
C THR A 248 -21.76 4.55 6.21
N LEU A 249 -20.96 4.12 7.17
CA LEU A 249 -21.38 3.23 8.25
C LEU A 249 -21.81 4.00 9.50
N VAL A 250 -21.09 5.08 9.87
CA VAL A 250 -21.41 5.83 11.09
C VAL A 250 -22.55 6.85 10.92
N ARG A 251 -22.81 7.31 9.70
CA ARG A 251 -23.91 8.25 9.36
C ARG A 251 -24.16 9.30 10.45
N GLU A 252 -25.21 9.11 11.27
CA GLU A 252 -25.67 10.01 12.33
C GLU A 252 -25.02 9.74 13.69
N ALA A 253 -24.20 8.69 13.84
CA ALA A 253 -23.52 8.36 15.08
C ALA A 253 -22.36 9.32 15.36
N GLU A 254 -22.11 9.63 16.63
CA GLU A 254 -20.89 10.34 17.02
C GLU A 254 -19.66 9.51 16.65
N SER A 255 -18.75 10.10 15.88
CA SER A 255 -17.56 9.39 15.41
C SER A 255 -16.29 10.18 15.69
N HIS A 256 -15.30 9.53 16.29
CA HIS A 256 -13.98 10.10 16.54
C HIS A 256 -12.87 9.19 16.06
N VAL A 257 -11.88 9.76 15.35
CA VAL A 257 -10.64 9.06 14.97
C VAL A 257 -9.45 9.94 15.34
N GLY A 258 -8.54 9.38 16.15
CA GLY A 258 -7.35 10.06 16.64
C GLY A 258 -6.06 9.28 16.38
N HIS A 259 -4.94 10.02 16.40
CA HIS A 259 -3.58 9.49 16.38
C HIS A 259 -2.74 10.10 17.49
N HIS A 260 -1.89 9.29 18.09
CA HIS A 260 -0.93 9.75 19.10
C HIS A 260 0.46 9.18 18.80
N TYR A 261 1.48 10.02 18.89
CA TYR A 261 2.88 9.60 18.77
C TYR A 261 3.45 9.31 20.15
N ASP A 262 3.96 8.09 20.32
CA ASP A 262 4.63 7.62 21.53
C ASP A 262 5.85 6.78 21.11
N VAL A 263 7.05 7.36 21.23
CA VAL A 263 8.31 6.73 20.81
C VAL A 263 8.56 5.39 21.51
N THR A 264 8.01 5.17 22.70
CA THR A 264 8.20 3.92 23.46
C THR A 264 7.50 2.71 22.82
N ARG A 265 6.59 2.93 21.86
CA ARG A 265 5.88 1.87 21.13
C ARG A 265 6.73 1.21 20.03
N GLY A 266 7.86 1.80 19.67
CA GLY A 266 8.77 1.21 18.67
C GLY A 266 8.08 0.95 17.32
N ALA A 267 8.21 -0.27 16.81
CA ALA A 267 7.64 -0.69 15.54
C ALA A 267 6.12 -0.94 15.60
N TYR A 268 5.59 -1.26 16.76
CA TYR A 268 4.18 -1.65 16.91
C TYR A 268 3.24 -0.47 16.93
N LYS A 269 2.07 -0.67 16.33
CA LYS A 269 0.90 0.19 16.46
C LYS A 269 -0.09 -0.44 17.42
N HIS A 270 -0.57 0.36 18.36
CA HIS A 270 -1.67 0.04 19.25
C HIS A 270 -2.91 0.81 18.80
N ALA A 271 -4.03 0.13 18.68
CA ALA A 271 -5.29 0.75 18.36
C ALA A 271 -6.33 0.38 19.41
N PHE A 272 -7.09 1.37 19.83
CA PHE A 272 -8.20 1.24 20.77
C PHE A 272 -9.47 1.62 20.03
N ILE A 273 -10.46 0.72 20.02
CA ILE A 273 -11.76 0.92 19.38
C ILE A 273 -12.82 0.76 20.43
N ASP A 274 -13.67 1.78 20.59
CA ASP A 274 -14.85 1.74 21.46
C ASP A 274 -16.09 2.05 20.63
N ILE A 275 -17.11 1.19 20.75
CA ILE A 275 -18.37 1.30 20.03
C ILE A 275 -19.53 1.19 21.02
N GLU A 276 -20.48 2.09 20.91
CA GLU A 276 -21.76 2.02 21.59
C GLU A 276 -22.91 1.92 20.58
N ALA A 277 -23.83 1.00 20.81
CA ALA A 277 -24.99 0.78 19.98
C ALA A 277 -26.22 0.49 20.84
N ALA A 278 -27.38 0.68 20.28
CA ALA A 278 -28.66 0.26 20.85
C ALA A 278 -29.21 -0.91 20.03
N ALA A 279 -29.49 -2.01 20.70
CA ALA A 279 -30.15 -3.19 20.16
C ALA A 279 -31.67 -3.16 20.41
N PHE A 280 -32.31 -4.34 20.49
CA PHE A 280 -33.76 -4.47 20.71
C PHE A 280 -34.24 -3.63 21.90
N ALA A 281 -35.31 -2.86 21.69
CA ALA A 281 -35.93 -1.97 22.66
C ALA A 281 -34.96 -0.95 23.32
N GLY A 282 -33.89 -0.55 22.60
CA GLY A 282 -32.91 0.38 23.10
C GLY A 282 -31.88 -0.22 24.06
N SER A 283 -31.84 -1.55 24.18
CA SER A 283 -30.87 -2.24 25.04
C SER A 283 -29.42 -1.87 24.63
N PRO A 284 -28.59 -1.42 25.58
CA PRO A 284 -27.24 -0.94 25.26
C PRO A 284 -26.30 -2.10 24.94
N VAL A 285 -25.51 -1.92 23.87
CA VAL A 285 -24.39 -2.78 23.53
C VAL A 285 -23.12 -1.93 23.54
N LYS A 286 -22.14 -2.33 24.33
CA LYS A 286 -20.84 -1.67 24.38
C LYS A 286 -19.73 -2.65 24.03
N MET A 287 -18.84 -2.23 23.15
CA MET A 287 -17.70 -3.03 22.70
C MET A 287 -16.44 -2.21 22.85
N SER A 288 -15.44 -2.76 23.54
CA SER A 288 -14.09 -2.20 23.63
C SER A 288 -13.09 -3.21 23.12
N MET A 289 -12.21 -2.79 22.22
CA MET A 289 -11.22 -3.66 21.58
C MET A 289 -9.86 -3.00 21.51
N ARG A 290 -8.81 -3.79 21.77
CA ARG A 290 -7.42 -3.42 21.53
C ARG A 290 -6.84 -4.29 20.43
N LEU A 291 -6.23 -3.65 19.44
CA LEU A 291 -5.43 -4.30 18.42
C LEU A 291 -3.98 -3.84 18.57
N GLU A 292 -3.05 -4.80 18.55
CA GLU A 292 -1.62 -4.53 18.49
C GLU A 292 -1.05 -5.24 17.26
N SER A 293 -0.41 -4.48 16.37
CA SER A 293 0.15 -5.04 15.14
C SER A 293 1.29 -4.17 14.61
N ASP A 294 2.21 -4.76 13.86
CA ASP A 294 3.04 -4.00 12.94
C ASP A 294 2.27 -3.82 11.63
N ASP A 295 1.88 -2.58 11.31
CA ASP A 295 1.12 -2.27 10.10
C ASP A 295 1.95 -2.46 8.82
N LYS A 296 3.28 -2.45 8.91
CA LYS A 296 4.15 -2.47 7.74
C LYS A 296 4.11 -3.83 7.02
N PRO A 297 4.34 -4.98 7.69
CA PRO A 297 4.14 -6.28 7.05
C PRO A 297 2.69 -6.52 6.63
N ASN A 298 1.71 -6.08 7.44
CA ASN A 298 0.30 -6.17 7.08
C ASN A 298 -0.05 -5.37 5.80
N SER A 299 0.62 -4.23 5.57
CA SER A 299 0.46 -3.47 4.34
C SER A 299 1.21 -4.10 3.17
N ALA A 300 2.37 -4.71 3.42
CA ALA A 300 3.21 -5.33 2.40
C ALA A 300 2.46 -6.45 1.65
N GLY A 301 1.67 -7.28 2.36
CA GLY A 301 0.83 -8.29 1.72
C GLY A 301 -0.18 -7.70 0.72
N SER A 302 -0.80 -6.56 1.07
CA SER A 302 -1.68 -5.83 0.12
C SER A 302 -0.89 -5.24 -1.06
N VAL A 303 0.34 -4.76 -0.84
CA VAL A 303 1.21 -4.25 -1.93
C VAL A 303 1.56 -5.38 -2.90
N VAL A 304 1.88 -6.57 -2.40
CA VAL A 304 2.16 -7.76 -3.23
C VAL A 304 1.00 -8.05 -4.18
N ASP A 305 -0.23 -8.02 -3.68
CA ASP A 305 -1.41 -8.24 -4.51
C ASP A 305 -1.61 -7.13 -5.55
N LEU A 306 -1.48 -5.86 -5.15
CA LEU A 306 -1.61 -4.70 -6.03
C LEU A 306 -0.56 -4.69 -7.15
N VAL A 307 0.69 -5.07 -6.87
CA VAL A 307 1.76 -5.20 -7.86
C VAL A 307 1.41 -6.28 -8.89
N ARG A 308 0.91 -7.44 -8.45
CA ARG A 308 0.49 -8.53 -9.33
C ARG A 308 -0.73 -8.15 -10.17
N ILE A 309 -1.71 -7.43 -9.59
CA ILE A 309 -2.86 -6.89 -10.33
C ILE A 309 -2.41 -5.87 -11.37
N ALA A 310 -1.54 -4.94 -11.00
CA ALA A 310 -1.02 -3.92 -11.92
C ALA A 310 -0.30 -4.54 -13.11
N LYS A 311 0.52 -5.56 -12.86
CA LYS A 311 1.20 -6.33 -13.95
C LYS A 311 0.19 -7.08 -14.81
N THR A 312 -0.78 -7.77 -14.20
CA THR A 312 -1.84 -8.48 -14.94
C THR A 312 -2.65 -7.52 -15.80
N ALA A 313 -2.95 -6.32 -15.29
CA ALA A 313 -3.65 -5.28 -16.06
C ALA A 313 -2.81 -4.79 -17.26
N LEU A 314 -1.49 -4.59 -17.07
CA LEU A 314 -0.57 -4.28 -18.16
C LEU A 314 -0.59 -5.37 -19.25
N ASP A 315 -0.49 -6.64 -18.86
CA ASP A 315 -0.47 -7.77 -19.80
C ASP A 315 -1.76 -7.89 -20.60
N ARG A 316 -2.87 -7.52 -19.98
CA ARG A 316 -4.20 -7.51 -20.62
C ARG A 316 -4.47 -6.23 -21.41
N GLY A 317 -3.57 -5.24 -21.38
CA GLY A 317 -3.73 -3.94 -22.04
C GLY A 317 -4.80 -3.05 -21.39
N VAL A 318 -5.13 -3.30 -20.11
CA VAL A 318 -6.07 -2.49 -19.33
C VAL A 318 -5.35 -1.25 -18.81
N GLY A 319 -5.85 -0.06 -19.17
CA GLY A 319 -5.30 1.22 -18.72
C GLY A 319 -6.31 2.05 -17.93
N GLY A 320 -5.78 3.01 -17.15
CA GLY A 320 -6.56 3.83 -16.22
C GLY A 320 -6.81 3.13 -14.89
N ILE A 321 -7.89 3.52 -14.21
CA ILE A 321 -8.23 3.02 -12.88
C ILE A 321 -8.60 1.52 -12.92
N VAL A 322 -7.98 0.75 -12.01
CA VAL A 322 -8.37 -0.64 -11.72
C VAL A 322 -9.34 -0.60 -10.53
N GLY A 323 -10.62 -0.38 -10.83
CA GLY A 323 -11.64 0.01 -9.87
C GLY A 323 -11.84 -0.98 -8.72
N GLU A 324 -11.94 -2.27 -9.02
CA GLU A 324 -12.19 -3.34 -8.05
C GLU A 324 -11.01 -3.47 -7.06
N ALA A 325 -9.78 -3.38 -7.57
CA ALA A 325 -8.59 -3.42 -6.74
C ALA A 325 -8.50 -2.18 -5.84
N CYS A 326 -8.80 -1.00 -6.37
CA CYS A 326 -8.84 0.22 -5.57
C CYS A 326 -9.91 0.11 -4.48
N ALA A 327 -11.12 -0.33 -4.79
CA ALA A 327 -12.21 -0.47 -3.82
C ALA A 327 -11.85 -1.43 -2.68
N PHE A 328 -11.20 -2.56 -2.99
CA PHE A 328 -10.83 -3.55 -1.99
C PHE A 328 -9.59 -3.14 -1.17
N TYR A 329 -8.53 -2.66 -1.83
CA TYR A 329 -7.24 -2.42 -1.15
C TYR A 329 -7.00 -1.00 -0.68
N MET A 330 -7.80 0.00 -1.11
CA MET A 330 -7.54 1.41 -0.80
C MET A 330 -8.59 2.00 0.15
N LYS A 331 -8.17 2.93 1.04
CA LYS A 331 -9.06 3.66 1.95
C LYS A 331 -9.79 4.81 1.26
N SER A 332 -9.18 5.36 0.21
CA SER A 332 -9.73 6.43 -0.61
C SER A 332 -9.78 6.02 -2.08
N PRO A 333 -10.57 5.01 -2.45
CA PRO A 333 -10.63 4.55 -3.82
C PRO A 333 -11.35 5.57 -4.72
N PRO A 334 -10.99 5.66 -6.01
CA PRO A 334 -11.72 6.45 -7.00
C PRO A 334 -13.14 5.93 -7.25
N VAL A 335 -13.35 4.63 -7.07
CA VAL A 335 -14.65 3.94 -7.20
C VAL A 335 -14.93 3.23 -5.89
N GLU A 336 -16.00 3.63 -5.22
CA GLU A 336 -16.45 2.99 -3.97
C GLU A 336 -17.30 1.76 -4.27
N MET A 337 -17.04 0.66 -3.57
CA MET A 337 -17.82 -0.58 -3.58
C MET A 337 -17.93 -1.13 -2.16
N ASP A 338 -18.93 -1.94 -1.90
CA ASP A 338 -18.95 -2.80 -0.72
C ASP A 338 -17.75 -3.75 -0.72
N GLU A 339 -17.22 -4.06 0.43
CA GLU A 339 -15.97 -4.85 0.57
C GLU A 339 -16.13 -6.28 0.02
N ILE A 340 -17.32 -6.87 0.22
CA ILE A 340 -17.63 -8.23 -0.27
C ILE A 340 -17.81 -8.20 -1.79
N GLU A 341 -18.50 -7.20 -2.32
CA GLU A 341 -18.66 -7.00 -3.76
C GLU A 341 -17.31 -6.78 -4.44
N ALA A 342 -16.47 -5.90 -3.87
CA ALA A 342 -15.14 -5.62 -4.39
C ALA A 342 -14.28 -6.89 -4.43
N LEU A 343 -14.29 -7.71 -3.35
CA LEU A 343 -13.58 -8.98 -3.29
C LEU A 343 -14.11 -9.98 -4.34
N HIS A 344 -15.42 -10.06 -4.53
CA HIS A 344 -16.03 -10.97 -5.51
C HIS A 344 -15.59 -10.61 -6.93
N ARG A 345 -15.71 -9.33 -7.31
CA ARG A 345 -15.28 -8.83 -8.61
C ARG A 345 -13.79 -9.01 -8.84
N LEU A 346 -12.98 -8.73 -7.80
CA LEU A 346 -11.54 -8.92 -7.86
C LEU A 346 -11.18 -10.37 -8.16
N LYS A 347 -11.83 -11.34 -7.49
CA LYS A 347 -11.64 -12.77 -7.75
C LYS A 347 -12.03 -13.16 -9.18
N GLU A 348 -13.14 -12.66 -9.68
CA GLU A 348 -13.61 -12.98 -11.03
C GLU A 348 -12.70 -12.43 -12.12
N ILE A 349 -12.26 -11.17 -11.96
CA ILE A 349 -11.55 -10.46 -13.02
C ILE A 349 -10.05 -10.73 -12.97
N TRP A 350 -9.45 -10.75 -11.78
CA TRP A 350 -7.98 -10.69 -11.63
C TRP A 350 -7.34 -11.99 -11.15
N VAL A 351 -8.08 -12.84 -10.42
CA VAL A 351 -7.53 -14.09 -9.87
C VAL A 351 -7.71 -15.25 -10.85
N LYS A 352 -8.88 -15.38 -11.46
CA LYS A 352 -9.14 -16.44 -12.45
C LYS A 352 -8.34 -16.17 -13.71
N PRO A 353 -7.57 -17.17 -14.23
CA PRO A 353 -6.91 -17.03 -15.53
C PRO A 353 -7.96 -16.84 -16.61
N THR A 354 -7.74 -15.87 -17.48
CA THR A 354 -8.58 -15.69 -18.68
C THR A 354 -8.19 -16.68 -19.78
N ALA A 355 -9.04 -16.86 -20.79
CA ALA A 355 -8.71 -17.67 -21.96
C ALA A 355 -7.42 -17.21 -22.66
N ARG A 356 -7.13 -15.90 -22.65
CA ARG A 356 -5.85 -15.33 -23.14
C ARG A 356 -4.67 -15.75 -22.28
N ASP A 357 -4.81 -15.76 -20.97
CA ASP A 357 -3.75 -16.18 -20.05
C ASP A 357 -3.41 -17.67 -20.24
N MET A 358 -4.41 -18.50 -20.57
CA MET A 358 -4.22 -19.93 -20.86
C MET A 358 -3.58 -20.19 -22.23
N GLN A 359 -3.87 -19.38 -23.26
CA GLN A 359 -3.27 -19.50 -24.58
C GLN A 359 -1.79 -19.10 -24.61
N SER A 360 -1.39 -18.06 -23.88
CA SER A 360 0.02 -17.66 -23.77
C SER A 360 0.89 -18.67 -23.02
N ALA A 361 0.32 -19.46 -22.11
CA ALA A 361 1.00 -20.53 -21.39
C ALA A 361 1.18 -21.82 -22.22
N SER A 362 0.42 -21.98 -23.32
CA SER A 362 0.51 -23.14 -24.22
C SER A 362 1.40 -22.91 -25.46
N SER A 363 1.85 -21.68 -25.66
CA SER A 363 2.67 -21.28 -26.85
C SER A 363 4.13 -20.93 -26.48
N GLY A 364 4.58 -21.18 -25.28
CA GLY A 364 5.97 -21.13 -24.80
C GLY A 364 6.38 -22.47 -24.24
#